data_cbed6deec63d14264630054e1dfa564e
#
_entry.id   cbed6deec63d14264630054e1dfa564e
#
_cell.length_a   1.000
_cell.length_b   1.000
_cell.length_c   1.000
_cell.angle_alpha   90.00
_cell.angle_beta   90.00
_cell.angle_gamma   90.00
#
_symmetry.space_group_name_H-M   'P 1'
#
loop_
_entity.id
_entity.type
_entity.pdbx_description
1 polymer ?
#
loop_
_entity_poly.entity_id
_entity_poly.type
_entity_poly.pdbx_seq_one_letter_code
_entity_poly.pdbx_strand_id
1 'polypeptide(L)'
;MRRVFAGVGVAAIAVLAGVGLRGVSAQDSPNKPAFYTEKVRPILVTNCGKCHLEMNHKGGLSLMTKESTMKGGRDGVVIVPGDPANSMLIKLTRHEGPADDAKPMPPKSPKISDEDIATLERWVKAGAVMPDDPPQ
;
A
#
# COMPACT_ATOMS: atom_id res chain seq x y z
N MET A 1 25.04 35.32 68.74
CA MET A 1 23.98 34.42 68.28
C MET A 1 23.83 34.61 66.76
N ARG A 2 24.40 33.70 65.97
CA ARG A 2 24.35 33.73 64.48
C ARG A 2 23.43 32.57 64.03
N ARG A 3 22.32 32.93 63.41
CA ARG A 3 21.41 31.94 62.80
C ARG A 3 21.85 31.69 61.37
N VAL A 4 22.22 30.45 61.08
CA VAL A 4 22.54 29.94 59.72
C VAL A 4 21.26 29.42 59.10
N PHE A 5 20.79 30.05 57.98
CA PHE A 5 19.69 29.56 57.18
C PHE A 5 20.26 28.59 56.11
N ALA A 6 19.91 27.34 56.22
CA ALA A 6 20.21 26.34 55.20
C ALA A 6 19.17 26.45 54.08
N GLY A 7 19.61 26.85 52.89
CA GLY A 7 18.76 26.86 51.67
C GLY A 7 18.65 25.46 51.09
N VAL A 8 17.40 24.97 51.00
CA VAL A 8 17.10 23.73 50.31
C VAL A 8 16.91 24.07 48.82
N GLY A 9 17.88 23.66 48.01
CA GLY A 9 17.78 23.77 46.57
C GLY A 9 16.89 22.66 45.98
N VAL A 10 15.76 23.02 45.42
CA VAL A 10 14.91 22.11 44.65
C VAL A 10 15.48 21.98 43.26
N ALA A 11 16.09 20.87 42.95
CA ALA A 11 16.52 20.54 41.56
C ALA A 11 15.31 20.12 40.75
N ALA A 12 14.88 20.97 39.81
CA ALA A 12 13.86 20.65 38.82
C ALA A 12 14.46 19.71 37.76
N ILE A 13 14.06 18.46 37.78
CA ILE A 13 14.40 17.49 36.72
C ILE A 13 13.47 17.75 35.55
N ALA A 14 14.00 18.37 34.48
CA ALA A 14 13.29 18.50 33.21
C ALA A 14 13.30 17.13 32.49
N VAL A 15 12.17 16.44 32.50
CA VAL A 15 11.96 15.26 31.68
C VAL A 15 11.73 15.70 30.24
N LEU A 16 12.77 15.67 29.42
CA LEU A 16 12.64 15.81 27.96
C LEU A 16 11.95 14.56 27.41
N ALA A 17 10.65 14.65 27.17
CA ALA A 17 9.92 13.65 26.38
C ALA A 17 10.47 13.69 24.95
N GLY A 18 11.39 12.78 24.63
CA GLY A 18 11.90 12.58 23.29
C GLY A 18 10.77 12.07 22.41
N VAL A 19 10.18 12.95 21.61
CA VAL A 19 9.33 12.56 20.48
C VAL A 19 10.25 11.86 19.48
N GLY A 20 10.29 10.54 19.53
CA GLY A 20 11.03 9.72 18.56
C GLY A 20 10.45 9.94 17.18
N LEU A 21 11.14 10.70 16.35
CA LEU A 21 10.93 10.71 14.90
C LEU A 21 11.16 9.28 14.41
N ARG A 22 10.08 8.52 14.19
CA ARG A 22 10.16 7.25 13.47
C ARG A 22 10.60 7.59 12.06
N GLY A 23 11.88 7.41 11.78
CA GLY A 23 12.42 7.54 10.44
C GLY A 23 11.64 6.63 9.51
N VAL A 24 11.09 7.19 8.43
CA VAL A 24 10.48 6.38 7.36
C VAL A 24 11.60 5.50 6.79
N SER A 25 11.44 4.18 6.93
CA SER A 25 12.38 3.22 6.37
C SER A 25 12.45 3.40 4.84
N ALA A 26 13.63 3.20 4.25
CA ALA A 26 13.78 3.23 2.79
C ALA A 26 12.86 2.21 2.08
N GLN A 27 12.47 1.12 2.77
CA GLN A 27 11.50 0.13 2.31
C GLN A 27 10.06 0.66 2.28
N ASP A 28 9.73 1.69 3.07
CA ASP A 28 8.41 2.32 3.07
C ASP A 28 8.22 3.34 1.94
N SER A 29 9.23 3.53 1.09
CA SER A 29 9.16 4.45 -0.05
C SER A 29 8.43 3.80 -1.24
N PRO A 30 7.22 4.30 -1.61
CA PRO A 30 6.37 3.63 -2.60
C PRO A 30 6.95 3.62 -4.03
N ASN A 31 7.97 4.43 -4.29
CA ASN A 31 8.69 4.51 -5.57
C ASN A 31 9.89 3.54 -5.66
N LYS A 32 10.00 2.58 -4.75
CA LYS A 32 11.04 1.56 -4.74
C LYS A 32 10.47 0.16 -4.99
N PRO A 33 11.17 -0.72 -5.71
CA PRO A 33 10.72 -2.10 -5.92
C PRO A 33 10.48 -2.88 -4.62
N ALA A 34 11.23 -2.58 -3.56
CA ALA A 34 11.06 -3.19 -2.24
C ALA A 34 9.66 -2.93 -1.67
N PHE A 35 9.09 -1.75 -1.88
CA PHE A 35 7.73 -1.46 -1.43
C PHE A 35 6.69 -2.38 -2.09
N TYR A 36 6.84 -2.66 -3.38
CA TYR A 36 6.01 -3.65 -4.06
C TYR A 36 6.14 -5.02 -3.41
N THR A 37 7.36 -5.51 -3.25
CA THR A 37 7.63 -6.85 -2.73
C THR A 37 7.10 -7.03 -1.30
N GLU A 38 7.30 -6.04 -0.44
CA GLU A 38 7.01 -6.14 0.99
C GLU A 38 5.58 -5.71 1.37
N LYS A 39 4.98 -4.80 0.63
CA LYS A 39 3.67 -4.21 0.98
C LYS A 39 2.57 -4.54 -0.03
N VAL A 40 2.85 -4.39 -1.33
CA VAL A 40 1.83 -4.55 -2.37
C VAL A 40 1.61 -6.01 -2.73
N ARG A 41 2.68 -6.74 -2.96
CA ARG A 41 2.62 -8.15 -3.37
C ARG A 41 1.81 -9.02 -2.41
N PRO A 42 1.97 -8.95 -1.08
CA PRO A 42 1.14 -9.70 -0.13
C PRO A 42 -0.36 -9.40 -0.28
N ILE A 43 -0.74 -8.14 -0.49
CA ILE A 43 -2.14 -7.75 -0.71
C ILE A 43 -2.69 -8.41 -1.98
N LEU A 44 -1.92 -8.35 -3.08
CA LEU A 44 -2.32 -8.95 -4.36
C LEU A 44 -2.43 -10.48 -4.26
N VAL A 45 -1.49 -11.14 -3.59
CA VAL A 45 -1.52 -12.60 -3.39
C VAL A 45 -2.75 -13.00 -2.60
N THR A 46 -3.00 -12.36 -1.47
CA THR A 46 -4.08 -12.71 -0.55
C THR A 46 -5.47 -12.46 -1.16
N ASN A 47 -5.65 -11.32 -1.81
CA ASN A 47 -6.98 -10.87 -2.23
C ASN A 47 -7.29 -11.15 -3.71
N CYS A 48 -6.27 -11.24 -4.57
CA CYS A 48 -6.43 -11.35 -6.01
C CYS A 48 -5.86 -12.66 -6.57
N GLY A 49 -4.99 -13.33 -5.82
CA GLY A 49 -4.15 -14.45 -6.28
C GLY A 49 -4.93 -15.60 -6.87
N LYS A 50 -6.00 -16.03 -6.22
CA LYS A 50 -6.85 -17.15 -6.67
C LYS A 50 -7.37 -17.02 -8.10
N CYS A 51 -7.53 -15.79 -8.59
CA CYS A 51 -8.10 -15.52 -9.91
C CYS A 51 -7.11 -14.91 -10.90
N HIS A 52 -6.07 -14.23 -10.42
CA HIS A 52 -5.19 -13.43 -11.26
C HIS A 52 -3.69 -13.78 -11.14
N LEU A 53 -3.31 -14.68 -10.22
CA LEU A 53 -1.94 -15.19 -10.10
C LEU A 53 -1.80 -16.65 -10.53
N GLU A 54 -2.90 -17.41 -10.57
CA GLU A 54 -2.92 -18.78 -11.06
C GLU A 54 -3.21 -18.82 -12.57
N MET A 55 -3.11 -20.00 -13.16
CA MET A 55 -3.29 -20.21 -14.61
C MET A 55 -4.65 -19.77 -15.17
N ASN A 56 -5.60 -19.46 -14.33
CA ASN A 56 -6.97 -19.12 -14.74
C ASN A 56 -7.17 -17.68 -15.25
N HIS A 57 -6.24 -16.77 -15.03
CA HIS A 57 -6.23 -15.36 -15.47
C HIS A 57 -7.63 -14.80 -15.81
N LYS A 58 -8.55 -14.81 -14.83
CA LYS A 58 -9.92 -14.36 -15.05
C LYS A 58 -9.95 -12.95 -15.63
N GLY A 59 -10.80 -12.72 -16.62
CA GLY A 59 -10.80 -11.45 -17.34
C GLY A 59 -9.56 -11.22 -18.22
N GLY A 60 -8.72 -12.24 -18.43
CA GLY A 60 -7.45 -12.10 -19.15
C GLY A 60 -6.38 -11.33 -18.40
N LEU A 61 -6.63 -10.94 -17.13
CA LEU A 61 -5.67 -10.24 -16.28
C LEU A 61 -4.74 -11.22 -15.59
N SER A 62 -3.44 -11.04 -15.76
CA SER A 62 -2.40 -11.72 -15.00
C SER A 62 -1.59 -10.71 -14.18
N LEU A 63 -1.48 -10.99 -12.87
CA LEU A 63 -0.65 -10.21 -11.94
C LEU A 63 0.67 -10.93 -11.61
N MET A 64 1.09 -11.89 -12.45
CA MET A 64 2.28 -12.71 -12.18
C MET A 64 3.58 -11.96 -12.44
N THR A 65 3.65 -11.20 -13.52
CA THR A 65 4.84 -10.46 -13.93
C THR A 65 4.53 -8.97 -14.06
N LYS A 66 5.58 -8.14 -14.03
CA LYS A 66 5.46 -6.72 -14.30
C LYS A 66 4.82 -6.44 -15.66
N GLU A 67 5.29 -7.15 -16.69
CA GLU A 67 4.77 -7.00 -18.05
C GLU A 67 3.28 -7.33 -18.13
N SER A 68 2.85 -8.50 -17.63
CA SER A 68 1.46 -8.91 -17.67
C SER A 68 0.54 -8.01 -16.83
N THR A 69 1.02 -7.55 -15.69
CA THR A 69 0.28 -6.64 -14.82
C THR A 69 0.04 -5.28 -15.50
N MET A 70 1.05 -4.74 -16.16
CA MET A 70 0.96 -3.45 -16.85
C MET A 70 0.20 -3.53 -18.17
N LYS A 71 0.22 -4.68 -18.84
CA LYS A 71 -0.60 -4.94 -20.03
C LYS A 71 -2.10 -4.86 -19.73
N GLY A 72 -2.49 -5.30 -18.54
CA GLY A 72 -3.90 -5.35 -18.13
C GLY A 72 -4.62 -6.60 -18.64
N GLY A 73 -5.94 -6.54 -18.65
CA GLY A 73 -6.82 -7.64 -19.03
C GLY A 73 -7.60 -7.37 -20.30
N ARG A 74 -8.68 -8.14 -20.48
CA ARG A 74 -9.58 -8.04 -21.64
C ARG A 74 -10.26 -6.66 -21.75
N ASP A 75 -10.54 -6.04 -20.61
CA ASP A 75 -11.22 -4.75 -20.53
C ASP A 75 -10.23 -3.58 -20.56
N GLY A 76 -8.95 -3.85 -20.84
CA GLY A 76 -7.90 -2.86 -20.99
C GLY A 76 -6.93 -2.79 -19.79
N VAL A 77 -6.24 -1.66 -19.71
CA VAL A 77 -5.24 -1.37 -18.68
C VAL A 77 -5.92 -1.18 -17.31
N VAL A 78 -5.45 -1.91 -16.31
CA VAL A 78 -6.02 -1.85 -14.95
C VAL A 78 -5.25 -0.94 -14.01
N ILE A 79 -4.01 -0.59 -14.35
CA ILE A 79 -3.16 0.31 -13.58
C ILE A 79 -2.68 1.44 -14.48
N VAL A 80 -2.96 2.68 -14.08
CA VAL A 80 -2.42 3.88 -14.72
C VAL A 80 -1.36 4.45 -13.78
N PRO A 81 -0.06 4.25 -14.06
CA PRO A 81 1.01 4.72 -13.19
C PRO A 81 0.91 6.22 -12.94
N GLY A 82 0.98 6.62 -11.68
CA GLY A 82 0.84 8.02 -11.26
C GLY A 82 -0.61 8.48 -11.03
N ASP A 83 -1.61 7.71 -11.51
CA ASP A 83 -3.02 8.10 -11.44
C ASP A 83 -3.92 7.02 -10.81
N PRO A 84 -4.02 6.98 -9.48
CA PRO A 84 -4.90 6.05 -8.78
C PRO A 84 -6.38 6.25 -9.14
N ALA A 85 -6.80 7.50 -9.37
CA ALA A 85 -8.21 7.81 -9.65
C ALA A 85 -8.70 7.21 -10.98
N ASN A 86 -7.82 7.06 -11.96
CA ASN A 86 -8.13 6.43 -13.25
C ASN A 86 -7.67 4.96 -13.33
N SER A 87 -7.07 4.43 -12.27
CA SER A 87 -6.70 3.01 -12.21
C SER A 87 -7.91 2.14 -11.86
N MET A 88 -8.27 1.22 -12.76
CA MET A 88 -9.36 0.27 -12.58
C MET A 88 -9.13 -0.61 -11.33
N LEU A 89 -7.88 -0.99 -11.06
CA LEU A 89 -7.50 -1.70 -9.84
C LEU A 89 -8.06 -1.01 -8.59
N ILE A 90 -7.87 0.30 -8.47
CA ILE A 90 -8.31 1.06 -7.29
C ILE A 90 -9.83 1.17 -7.24
N LYS A 91 -10.47 1.53 -8.37
CA LYS A 91 -11.94 1.65 -8.44
C LYS A 91 -12.64 0.36 -8.04
N LEU A 92 -12.18 -0.79 -8.56
CA LEU A 92 -12.81 -2.08 -8.28
C LEU A 92 -12.57 -2.57 -6.86
N THR A 93 -11.38 -2.34 -6.28
CA THR A 93 -11.10 -2.70 -4.89
C THR A 93 -11.85 -1.80 -3.90
N ARG A 94 -12.19 -0.58 -4.27
CA ARG A 94 -13.07 0.31 -3.50
C ARG A 94 -14.54 -0.02 -3.65
N HIS A 95 -14.91 -0.90 -4.57
CA HIS A 95 -16.29 -1.16 -4.97
C HIS A 95 -17.00 0.09 -5.52
N GLU A 96 -16.26 1.00 -6.14
CA GLU A 96 -16.74 2.27 -6.72
C GLU A 96 -16.86 2.21 -8.26
N GLY A 97 -16.90 1.04 -8.85
CA GLY A 97 -17.09 0.87 -10.28
C GLY A 97 -18.49 1.32 -10.72
N PRO A 98 -18.69 1.71 -12.00
CA PRO A 98 -20.01 1.93 -12.55
C PRO A 98 -20.83 0.65 -12.38
N ALA A 99 -22.07 0.80 -11.92
CA ALA A 99 -22.94 -0.32 -11.56
C ALA A 99 -23.17 -1.31 -12.70
N ASP A 100 -22.96 -0.87 -13.93
CA ASP A 100 -23.32 -1.62 -15.14
C ASP A 100 -22.15 -2.39 -15.77
N ASP A 101 -20.89 -2.02 -15.55
CA ASP A 101 -19.76 -2.58 -16.30
C ASP A 101 -18.63 -3.22 -15.49
N ALA A 102 -18.43 -2.85 -14.23
CA ALA A 102 -17.28 -3.33 -13.47
C ALA A 102 -17.74 -4.02 -12.19
N LYS A 103 -17.61 -5.33 -12.19
CA LYS A 103 -17.85 -6.12 -10.97
C LYS A 103 -16.81 -5.76 -9.92
N PRO A 104 -17.24 -5.51 -8.66
CA PRO A 104 -16.32 -5.24 -7.57
C PRO A 104 -15.30 -6.37 -7.40
N MET A 105 -14.08 -6.03 -6.98
CA MET A 105 -13.02 -6.99 -6.71
C MET A 105 -12.57 -6.92 -5.24
N PRO A 106 -12.44 -8.06 -4.58
CA PRO A 106 -12.74 -9.43 -5.04
C PRO A 106 -14.26 -9.66 -5.25
N PRO A 107 -14.66 -10.46 -6.25
CA PRO A 107 -16.07 -10.69 -6.51
C PRO A 107 -16.71 -11.55 -5.41
N LYS A 108 -17.94 -11.24 -5.02
CA LYS A 108 -18.69 -11.98 -4.00
C LYS A 108 -18.02 -12.03 -2.61
N SER A 109 -17.11 -11.09 -2.36
CA SER A 109 -16.41 -10.94 -1.08
C SER A 109 -16.58 -9.51 -0.58
N PRO A 110 -16.40 -9.28 0.73
CA PRO A 110 -16.31 -7.93 1.26
C PRO A 110 -15.19 -7.14 0.57
N LYS A 111 -15.32 -5.84 0.57
CA LYS A 111 -14.23 -4.91 0.17
C LYS A 111 -12.97 -5.23 0.99
N ILE A 112 -11.81 -5.18 0.37
CA ILE A 112 -10.53 -5.29 1.10
C ILE A 112 -10.37 -4.12 2.08
N SER A 113 -9.46 -4.23 3.03
CA SER A 113 -9.30 -3.21 4.06
C SER A 113 -8.96 -1.84 3.47
N ASP A 114 -9.40 -0.77 4.11
CA ASP A 114 -9.06 0.59 3.68
C ASP A 114 -7.55 0.85 3.76
N GLU A 115 -6.83 0.17 4.65
CA GLU A 115 -5.36 0.21 4.75
C GLU A 115 -4.69 -0.42 3.53
N ASP A 116 -5.19 -1.57 3.08
CA ASP A 116 -4.72 -2.24 1.87
C ASP A 116 -4.97 -1.36 0.64
N ILE A 117 -6.16 -0.79 0.52
CA ILE A 117 -6.49 0.14 -0.58
C ILE A 117 -5.55 1.34 -0.55
N ALA A 118 -5.33 1.97 0.60
CA ALA A 118 -4.42 3.10 0.74
C ALA A 118 -2.98 2.74 0.35
N THR A 119 -2.55 1.50 0.64
CA THR A 119 -1.23 1.00 0.25
C THR A 119 -1.13 0.84 -1.27
N LEU A 120 -2.15 0.25 -1.91
CA LEU A 120 -2.22 0.15 -3.38
C LEU A 120 -2.23 1.53 -4.04
N GLU A 121 -2.96 2.50 -3.49
CA GLU A 121 -3.03 3.86 -4.01
C GLU A 121 -1.69 4.59 -3.93
N ARG A 122 -0.99 4.48 -2.80
CA ARG A 122 0.35 5.05 -2.65
C ARG A 122 1.31 4.47 -3.68
N TRP A 123 1.24 3.17 -3.90
CA TRP A 123 2.07 2.49 -4.91
C TRP A 123 1.76 2.98 -6.32
N VAL A 124 0.48 2.99 -6.72
CA VAL A 124 0.06 3.47 -8.04
C VAL A 124 0.46 4.93 -8.23
N LYS A 125 0.21 5.79 -7.23
CA LYS A 125 0.57 7.21 -7.27
C LYS A 125 2.07 7.45 -7.44
N ALA A 126 2.89 6.57 -6.88
CA ALA A 126 4.35 6.63 -7.01
C ALA A 126 4.89 6.05 -8.33
N GLY A 127 4.01 5.66 -9.26
CA GLY A 127 4.38 5.14 -10.57
C GLY A 127 4.26 3.64 -10.72
N ALA A 128 3.62 2.94 -9.76
CA ALA A 128 3.41 1.49 -9.79
C ALA A 128 4.71 0.70 -10.00
N VAL A 129 5.77 1.09 -9.29
CA VAL A 129 7.11 0.51 -9.46
C VAL A 129 7.11 -0.94 -8.97
N MET A 130 7.56 -1.84 -9.84
CA MET A 130 7.73 -3.27 -9.58
C MET A 130 9.17 -3.68 -9.88
N PRO A 131 9.69 -4.73 -9.24
CA PRO A 131 10.90 -5.40 -9.73
C PRO A 131 10.63 -6.00 -11.12
N ASP A 132 11.66 -6.21 -11.91
CA ASP A 132 11.51 -6.78 -13.26
C ASP A 132 10.97 -8.23 -13.20
N ASP A 133 11.44 -9.00 -12.21
CA ASP A 133 10.92 -10.34 -11.90
C ASP A 133 10.35 -10.35 -10.47
N PRO A 134 9.06 -10.07 -10.27
CA PRO A 134 8.46 -10.16 -8.96
C PRO A 134 8.51 -11.59 -8.42
N PRO A 135 8.69 -11.80 -7.12
CA PRO A 135 8.72 -13.13 -6.54
C PRO A 135 7.44 -13.91 -6.86
N GLN A 136 7.63 -15.16 -7.27
CA GLN A 136 6.57 -16.11 -7.58
C GLN A 136 5.85 -16.58 -6.31
#